data_f51a6f34f3bd101c1311e41d3fa0f399
#
_entry.id   f51a6f34f3bd101c1311e41d3fa0f399
#
_cell.length_a   1.000
_cell.length_b   1.000
_cell.length_c   1.000
_cell.angle_alpha   90.00
_cell.angle_beta   90.00
_cell.angle_gamma   90.00
#
_symmetry.space_group_name_H-M   'P 1'
#
loop_
_entity.id
_entity.type
_entity.pdbx_description
1 polymer ?
#
loop_
_entity_poly.entity_id
_entity_poly.type
_entity_poly.pdbx_seq_one_letter_code
_entity_poly.pdbx_strand_id
1 'polypeptide(L)'
;MHQPTMGRRTFVKGSLAASALAALAACGKKGGDTTATTDGAASGGTLKYYINNPTAIDPYDLEEDQGMMVGYQLFDALTTFDFDKGELKGLAAESWESNDAADEFTFHLVKGAKFHDGTTVTSKSFKQGWERIVSPTTSTAHASAIGYHLAMIQGYSELSAGDATELTGVTCPDDNTLVVKLTQSYADFPYVCMHPALSPVPDVALDDFDTFFFAPVGNGAFKMDGKWEDGQYINLVKFDDYSYGEPAKLDGINFVIQKDVETAYREFQAGNLDFAQVPTTQLKDAISQYGESSDGYTCETGKQVLTGAELSVYYLMLNMEDETLKDLNLRKAISLAINRQAICDTVFEGTREPAGGIVPPGIAGYQENSWEFSRYDKDEAIKILDQYYPADADGKRGVSVALTYNLDGDHKSVMEMVQADLTAVGLDVTSNTGEWASILTNTYPNGDFQIGRLGWIADYPIMDNFLYPLFVTGGDNNYGKYSNPEVDADLLAARAIADDNERIAAFQEVDKKIAADMPVVPLFFYKHQVLGSSRVKYLYMDPQKLCDMSTVEMTA
;
A
#
# COMPACT_ATOMS: atom_id res chain seq x y z
N MET A 1 30.96 12.21 10.35
CA MET A 1 31.45 11.49 11.55
C MET A 1 30.76 10.15 11.56
N HIS A 2 31.51 9.10 11.57
CA HIS A 2 31.20 7.66 11.59
C HIS A 2 29.79 7.19 11.24
N GLN A 3 29.66 6.72 10.00
CA GLN A 3 28.63 5.77 9.57
C GLN A 3 28.99 4.36 10.09
N PRO A 4 28.05 3.56 10.56
CA PRO A 4 28.27 2.13 10.75
C PRO A 4 28.06 1.38 9.43
N THR A 5 29.14 0.84 8.90
CA THR A 5 29.15 -0.11 7.78
C THR A 5 28.53 -1.43 8.22
N MET A 6 27.48 -1.88 7.53
CA MET A 6 26.96 -3.25 7.65
C MET A 6 27.99 -4.26 7.17
N GLY A 7 28.42 -5.14 8.07
CA GLY A 7 29.37 -6.20 7.81
C GLY A 7 28.71 -7.40 7.12
N ARG A 8 29.24 -7.75 5.96
CA ARG A 8 28.94 -9.00 5.24
C ARG A 8 29.23 -10.21 6.13
N ARG A 9 28.22 -11.03 6.42
CA ARG A 9 28.43 -12.36 7.00
C ARG A 9 28.61 -13.39 5.90
N THR A 10 29.79 -13.97 5.90
CA THR A 10 30.26 -15.04 5.02
C THR A 10 29.53 -16.36 5.33
N PHE A 11 28.81 -16.91 4.38
CA PHE A 11 28.24 -18.25 4.47
C PHE A 11 29.33 -19.29 4.15
N VAL A 12 29.62 -20.15 5.12
CA VAL A 12 30.47 -21.34 4.95
C VAL A 12 29.59 -22.48 4.45
N LYS A 13 29.92 -23.01 3.27
CA LYS A 13 29.36 -24.25 2.73
C LYS A 13 29.93 -25.43 3.50
N GLY A 14 29.07 -26.27 4.06
CA GLY A 14 29.43 -27.57 4.61
C GLY A 14 28.59 -28.66 3.97
N SER A 15 29.28 -29.61 3.34
CA SER A 15 28.76 -30.68 2.47
C SER A 15 28.15 -31.84 3.27
N LEU A 16 27.11 -32.44 2.68
CA LEU A 16 26.60 -33.81 2.71
C LEU A 16 27.40 -34.90 3.45
N ALA A 17 26.72 -35.68 4.29
CA ALA A 17 26.86 -37.14 4.33
C ALA A 17 25.58 -37.78 4.84
N ALA A 18 24.99 -38.61 3.99
CA ALA A 18 23.89 -39.51 4.31
C ALA A 18 24.39 -40.75 5.05
N SER A 19 23.63 -41.26 6.02
CA SER A 19 23.65 -42.69 6.37
C SER A 19 22.36 -43.08 7.07
N ALA A 20 21.66 -44.05 6.50
CA ALA A 20 20.54 -44.78 7.06
C ALA A 20 21.01 -45.84 8.06
N LEU A 21 20.14 -46.22 9.03
CA LEU A 21 19.79 -47.60 9.40
C LEU A 21 19.02 -47.67 10.74
N ALA A 22 17.78 -48.03 10.65
CA ALA A 22 17.02 -49.16 11.16
C ALA A 22 17.04 -49.51 12.68
N ALA A 23 15.86 -49.39 13.22
CA ALA A 23 15.09 -50.24 14.14
C ALA A 23 15.81 -51.12 15.18
N LEU A 24 15.32 -51.07 16.42
CA LEU A 24 14.73 -52.22 17.13
C LEU A 24 14.20 -51.82 18.53
N ALA A 25 13.03 -52.32 18.82
CA ALA A 25 12.31 -52.15 20.09
C ALA A 25 12.93 -52.96 21.25
N ALA A 26 12.80 -52.47 22.47
CA ALA A 26 12.44 -53.28 23.62
C ALA A 26 12.21 -52.46 24.90
N CYS A 27 11.22 -52.85 25.64
CA CYS A 27 10.68 -52.34 26.89
C CYS A 27 11.65 -52.20 28.06
N GLY A 28 11.42 -51.16 28.90
CA GLY A 28 11.99 -51.11 30.24
C GLY A 28 11.55 -49.86 31.02
N LYS A 29 10.68 -50.05 32.03
CA LYS A 29 10.18 -49.07 32.99
C LYS A 29 11.26 -48.42 33.85
N LYS A 30 11.22 -47.11 34.08
CA LYS A 30 10.98 -46.37 35.32
C LYS A 30 11.53 -44.92 35.27
N GLY A 31 10.65 -43.98 35.50
CA GLY A 31 10.73 -42.88 36.48
C GLY A 31 11.83 -41.83 36.31
N GLY A 32 11.42 -40.67 35.94
CA GLY A 32 12.19 -39.43 36.07
C GLY A 32 11.51 -38.29 35.29
N ASP A 33 10.79 -37.44 36.00
CA ASP A 33 10.22 -36.19 35.50
C ASP A 33 11.35 -35.33 34.91
N THR A 34 11.32 -35.15 33.62
CA THR A 34 11.90 -33.98 32.94
C THR A 34 10.86 -33.56 31.93
N THR A 35 10.13 -32.51 32.28
CA THR A 35 9.32 -31.74 31.35
C THR A 35 10.25 -31.17 30.28
N ALA A 36 10.43 -31.90 29.20
CA ALA A 36 10.85 -31.34 27.95
C ALA A 36 9.60 -30.61 27.39
N THR A 37 9.59 -29.31 27.47
CA THR A 37 8.72 -28.47 26.64
C THR A 37 9.11 -28.78 25.19
N THR A 38 8.41 -29.69 24.58
CA THR A 38 8.32 -29.76 23.13
C THR A 38 7.51 -28.52 22.73
N ASP A 39 8.18 -27.50 22.17
CA ASP A 39 7.55 -26.52 21.32
C ASP A 39 6.95 -27.29 20.13
N GLY A 40 5.77 -27.83 20.32
CA GLY A 40 4.96 -28.38 19.27
C GLY A 40 4.29 -27.23 18.56
N ALA A 41 4.87 -26.79 17.47
CA ALA A 41 4.13 -26.00 16.50
C ALA A 41 2.96 -26.87 16.04
N ALA A 42 1.73 -26.55 16.44
CA ALA A 42 0.55 -27.07 15.81
C ALA A 42 0.41 -26.36 14.48
N SER A 43 0.75 -27.03 13.37
CA SER A 43 0.36 -26.59 12.04
C SER A 43 -1.16 -26.69 11.95
N GLY A 44 -1.83 -25.59 11.60
CA GLY A 44 -3.29 -25.49 11.53
C GLY A 44 -3.83 -24.39 12.45
N GLY A 45 -5.15 -24.27 12.49
CA GLY A 45 -5.87 -23.24 13.24
C GLY A 45 -6.34 -22.09 12.36
N THR A 46 -7.33 -21.35 12.87
CA THR A 46 -7.90 -20.19 12.17
C THR A 46 -7.41 -18.91 12.82
N LEU A 47 -6.75 -18.05 12.04
CA LEU A 47 -6.31 -16.73 12.45
C LEU A 47 -7.51 -15.77 12.49
N LYS A 48 -7.75 -15.12 13.61
CA LYS A 48 -8.76 -14.06 13.75
C LYS A 48 -8.11 -12.69 13.58
N TYR A 49 -8.29 -12.11 12.42
CA TYR A 49 -7.63 -10.88 12.00
C TYR A 49 -8.64 -9.73 11.92
N TYR A 50 -8.34 -8.60 12.55
CA TYR A 50 -9.18 -7.40 12.49
C TYR A 50 -9.01 -6.66 11.18
N ILE A 51 -10.14 -6.27 10.59
CA ILE A 51 -10.22 -5.27 9.51
C ILE A 51 -11.39 -4.30 9.75
N ASN A 52 -11.35 -3.13 9.12
CA ASN A 52 -12.56 -2.34 8.87
C ASN A 52 -13.36 -2.99 7.74
N ASN A 53 -14.60 -2.56 7.53
CA ASN A 53 -15.39 -3.07 6.42
C ASN A 53 -14.77 -2.65 5.10
N PRO A 54 -14.32 -3.59 4.24
CA PRO A 54 -13.71 -3.25 2.96
C PRO A 54 -14.72 -2.65 1.97
N THR A 55 -14.23 -1.94 0.96
CA THR A 55 -15.06 -1.48 -0.17
C THR A 55 -15.25 -2.55 -1.21
N ALA A 56 -14.24 -3.40 -1.43
CA ALA A 56 -14.24 -4.53 -2.36
C ALA A 56 -13.26 -5.60 -1.93
N ILE A 57 -13.51 -6.86 -2.33
CA ILE A 57 -12.57 -7.99 -2.23
C ILE A 57 -12.37 -8.69 -3.58
N ASP A 58 -13.05 -8.21 -4.61
CA ASP A 58 -12.94 -8.61 -6.00
C ASP A 58 -11.80 -7.82 -6.67
N PRO A 59 -10.92 -8.43 -7.48
CA PRO A 59 -9.89 -7.72 -8.26
C PRO A 59 -10.41 -6.54 -9.06
N TYR A 60 -11.69 -6.54 -9.41
CA TYR A 60 -12.34 -5.45 -10.13
C TYR A 60 -12.13 -4.07 -9.50
N ASP A 61 -12.08 -3.99 -8.16
CA ASP A 61 -12.01 -2.71 -7.42
C ASP A 61 -11.21 -2.80 -6.12
N LEU A 62 -10.11 -3.56 -6.12
CA LEU A 62 -9.17 -3.67 -4.99
C LEU A 62 -8.28 -2.42 -4.89
N GLU A 63 -8.81 -1.35 -4.31
CA GLU A 63 -8.08 -0.08 -4.15
C GLU A 63 -7.62 0.16 -2.71
N GLU A 64 -8.49 -0.09 -1.72
CA GLU A 64 -8.24 0.31 -0.33
C GLU A 64 -7.60 -0.79 0.51
N ASP A 65 -6.89 -0.42 1.58
CA ASP A 65 -5.99 -1.29 2.36
C ASP A 65 -6.68 -2.52 2.99
N GLN A 66 -7.97 -2.43 3.37
CA GLN A 66 -8.67 -3.57 3.99
C GLN A 66 -9.07 -4.62 2.95
N GLY A 67 -9.57 -4.19 1.79
CA GLY A 67 -9.84 -5.07 0.65
C GLY A 67 -8.57 -5.70 0.11
N MET A 68 -7.50 -4.91 -0.01
CA MET A 68 -6.17 -5.39 -0.41
C MET A 68 -5.66 -6.50 0.50
N MET A 69 -5.82 -6.38 1.84
CA MET A 69 -5.41 -7.42 2.79
C MET A 69 -6.14 -8.75 2.55
N VAL A 70 -7.44 -8.71 2.24
CA VAL A 70 -8.24 -9.90 1.91
C VAL A 70 -7.86 -10.42 0.53
N GLY A 71 -7.79 -9.53 -0.46
CA GLY A 71 -7.46 -9.86 -1.85
C GLY A 71 -6.08 -10.53 -1.98
N TYR A 72 -5.11 -10.08 -1.19
CA TYR A 72 -3.75 -10.64 -1.14
C TYR A 72 -3.69 -12.10 -0.66
N GLN A 73 -4.74 -12.60 0.02
CA GLN A 73 -4.86 -14.01 0.40
C GLN A 73 -5.57 -14.84 -0.67
N LEU A 74 -6.44 -14.19 -1.46
CA LEU A 74 -7.30 -14.84 -2.46
C LEU A 74 -6.68 -14.90 -3.85
N PHE A 75 -5.77 -13.96 -4.17
CA PHE A 75 -5.29 -13.73 -5.52
C PHE A 75 -3.77 -13.55 -5.57
N ASP A 76 -3.16 -14.19 -6.55
CA ASP A 76 -1.76 -14.04 -6.90
C ASP A 76 -1.62 -13.43 -8.30
N ALA A 77 -0.92 -12.30 -8.38
CA ALA A 77 -0.65 -11.56 -9.60
C ALA A 77 0.56 -12.15 -10.38
N LEU A 78 0.96 -11.53 -11.50
CA LEU A 78 2.07 -12.03 -12.31
C LEU A 78 3.40 -12.02 -11.56
N THR A 79 3.64 -10.98 -10.76
CA THR A 79 4.90 -10.75 -10.04
C THR A 79 4.63 -10.47 -8.57
N THR A 80 5.67 -10.47 -7.76
CA THR A 80 5.64 -10.07 -6.35
C THR A 80 6.99 -9.48 -5.95
N PHE A 81 7.05 -8.73 -4.85
CA PHE A 81 8.28 -8.10 -4.38
C PHE A 81 8.82 -8.79 -3.13
N ASP A 82 10.11 -9.11 -3.13
CA ASP A 82 10.83 -9.67 -2.00
C ASP A 82 11.48 -8.54 -1.19
N PHE A 83 10.84 -8.11 -0.11
CA PHE A 83 11.32 -7.00 0.72
C PHE A 83 12.64 -7.31 1.44
N ASP A 84 12.93 -8.59 1.73
CA ASP A 84 14.20 -8.98 2.37
C ASP A 84 15.39 -8.80 1.42
N LYS A 85 15.17 -9.01 0.13
CA LYS A 85 16.19 -8.89 -0.91
C LYS A 85 16.13 -7.56 -1.66
N GLY A 86 14.99 -6.86 -1.61
CA GLY A 86 14.76 -5.63 -2.35
C GLY A 86 14.65 -5.87 -3.86
N GLU A 87 14.06 -7.00 -4.28
CA GLU A 87 13.96 -7.38 -5.70
C GLU A 87 12.56 -7.85 -6.10
N LEU A 88 12.17 -7.53 -7.34
CA LEU A 88 10.96 -8.05 -7.97
C LEU A 88 11.21 -9.48 -8.43
N LYS A 89 10.25 -10.38 -8.21
CA LYS A 89 10.32 -11.78 -8.63
C LYS A 89 9.00 -12.24 -9.28
N GLY A 90 9.06 -13.33 -10.03
CA GLY A 90 7.87 -13.96 -10.58
C GLY A 90 7.01 -14.59 -9.49
N LEU A 91 5.68 -14.67 -9.73
CA LEU A 91 4.70 -15.36 -8.90
C LEU A 91 3.82 -16.23 -9.82
N ALA A 92 2.72 -15.72 -10.38
CA ALA A 92 1.97 -16.46 -11.40
C ALA A 92 2.72 -16.52 -12.75
N ALA A 93 3.67 -15.62 -13.00
CA ALA A 93 4.65 -15.75 -14.08
C ALA A 93 5.95 -16.35 -13.56
N GLU A 94 6.46 -17.42 -14.19
CA GLU A 94 7.80 -17.97 -13.89
C GLU A 94 8.92 -16.99 -14.27
N SER A 95 8.71 -16.21 -15.33
CA SER A 95 9.64 -15.23 -15.88
C SER A 95 8.95 -14.26 -16.82
N TRP A 96 9.63 -13.17 -17.13
CA TRP A 96 9.22 -12.23 -18.16
C TRP A 96 10.42 -11.67 -18.90
N GLU A 97 10.16 -11.12 -20.08
CA GLU A 97 11.13 -10.39 -20.89
C GLU A 97 10.49 -9.17 -21.52
N SER A 98 11.27 -8.13 -21.77
CA SER A 98 10.82 -6.94 -22.50
C SER A 98 11.60 -6.80 -23.81
N ASN A 99 11.01 -6.07 -24.76
CA ASN A 99 11.78 -5.59 -25.91
C ASN A 99 12.74 -4.45 -25.50
N ASP A 100 13.64 -4.05 -26.40
CA ASP A 100 14.63 -2.99 -26.16
C ASP A 100 13.99 -1.62 -25.85
N ALA A 101 12.77 -1.39 -26.30
CA ALA A 101 12.03 -0.15 -26.08
C ALA A 101 11.26 -0.13 -24.75
N ALA A 102 11.19 -1.23 -24.02
CA ALA A 102 10.38 -1.41 -22.82
C ALA A 102 8.90 -1.00 -23.01
N ASP A 103 8.33 -1.26 -24.18
CA ASP A 103 6.94 -1.02 -24.54
C ASP A 103 6.18 -2.31 -24.92
N GLU A 104 6.85 -3.47 -24.89
CA GLU A 104 6.26 -4.80 -25.06
C GLU A 104 6.88 -5.78 -24.06
N PHE A 105 6.05 -6.46 -23.28
CA PHE A 105 6.45 -7.44 -22.29
C PHE A 105 5.82 -8.78 -22.60
N THR A 106 6.60 -9.85 -22.46
CA THR A 106 6.14 -11.23 -22.58
C THR A 106 6.30 -11.93 -21.24
N PHE A 107 5.20 -12.36 -20.64
CA PHE A 107 5.16 -13.12 -19.39
C PHE A 107 4.93 -14.60 -19.68
N HIS A 108 5.76 -15.46 -19.08
CA HIS A 108 5.66 -16.92 -19.15
C HIS A 108 5.03 -17.44 -17.88
N LEU A 109 3.81 -17.98 -17.96
CA LEU A 109 3.01 -18.36 -16.78
C LEU A 109 3.41 -19.75 -16.25
N VAL A 110 3.25 -19.92 -14.93
CA VAL A 110 3.33 -21.22 -14.26
C VAL A 110 2.30 -22.17 -14.86
N LYS A 111 2.77 -23.34 -15.38
CA LYS A 111 1.92 -24.28 -16.10
C LYS A 111 1.05 -25.10 -15.17
N GLY A 112 -0.23 -25.19 -15.52
CA GLY A 112 -1.18 -26.05 -14.82
C GLY A 112 -1.67 -25.49 -13.47
N ALA A 113 -1.37 -24.23 -13.19
CA ALA A 113 -1.89 -23.51 -12.02
C ALA A 113 -3.43 -23.52 -12.00
N LYS A 114 -4.01 -23.56 -10.80
CA LYS A 114 -5.44 -23.74 -10.59
C LYS A 114 -6.07 -22.56 -9.89
N PHE A 115 -7.30 -22.24 -10.29
CA PHE A 115 -8.24 -21.48 -9.49
C PHE A 115 -8.86 -22.32 -8.37
N HIS A 116 -9.48 -21.65 -7.41
CA HIS A 116 -10.15 -22.28 -6.26
C HIS A 116 -11.28 -23.25 -6.65
N ASP A 117 -11.88 -23.08 -7.82
CA ASP A 117 -12.90 -23.96 -8.39
C ASP A 117 -12.32 -25.17 -9.15
N GLY A 118 -10.99 -25.26 -9.24
CA GLY A 118 -10.26 -26.31 -9.94
C GLY A 118 -10.04 -26.08 -11.43
N THR A 119 -10.57 -25.01 -12.01
CA THR A 119 -10.28 -24.60 -13.40
C THR A 119 -8.83 -24.14 -13.53
N THR A 120 -8.29 -24.13 -14.76
CA THR A 120 -6.88 -23.82 -15.00
C THR A 120 -6.68 -22.33 -15.25
N VAL A 121 -5.67 -21.73 -14.58
CA VAL A 121 -5.21 -20.38 -14.87
C VAL A 121 -4.49 -20.36 -16.22
N THR A 122 -4.85 -19.44 -17.08
CA THR A 122 -4.26 -19.25 -18.41
C THR A 122 -3.98 -17.78 -18.69
N SER A 123 -3.23 -17.48 -19.75
CA SER A 123 -3.01 -16.11 -20.22
C SER A 123 -4.31 -15.36 -20.47
N LYS A 124 -5.34 -16.07 -20.97
CA LYS A 124 -6.69 -15.51 -21.19
C LYS A 124 -7.34 -15.07 -19.88
N SER A 125 -7.06 -15.76 -18.77
CA SER A 125 -7.61 -15.41 -17.45
C SER A 125 -7.12 -14.05 -16.96
N PHE A 126 -5.89 -13.66 -17.28
CA PHE A 126 -5.35 -12.32 -17.02
C PHE A 126 -6.01 -11.29 -17.94
N LYS A 127 -6.05 -11.55 -19.25
CA LYS A 127 -6.66 -10.63 -20.21
C LYS A 127 -8.10 -10.30 -19.82
N GLN A 128 -8.93 -11.30 -19.55
CA GLN A 128 -10.35 -11.07 -19.19
C GLN A 128 -10.51 -10.36 -17.84
N GLY A 129 -9.62 -10.59 -16.86
CA GLY A 129 -9.61 -9.86 -15.60
C GLY A 129 -9.33 -8.37 -15.82
N TRP A 130 -8.31 -8.04 -16.62
CA TRP A 130 -7.96 -6.67 -16.94
C TRP A 130 -9.03 -5.96 -17.80
N GLU A 131 -9.58 -6.65 -18.78
CA GLU A 131 -10.71 -6.13 -19.59
C GLU A 131 -11.93 -5.86 -18.72
N ARG A 132 -12.19 -6.71 -17.71
CA ARG A 132 -13.27 -6.54 -16.74
C ARG A 132 -13.10 -5.27 -15.91
N ILE A 133 -11.88 -4.91 -15.51
CA ILE A 133 -11.57 -3.68 -14.78
C ILE A 133 -11.85 -2.44 -15.66
N VAL A 134 -11.43 -2.48 -16.92
CA VAL A 134 -11.46 -1.30 -17.80
C VAL A 134 -12.83 -1.09 -18.45
N SER A 135 -13.58 -2.17 -18.70
CA SER A 135 -14.85 -2.08 -19.46
C SER A 135 -15.96 -1.38 -18.65
N PRO A 136 -16.58 -0.31 -19.19
CA PRO A 136 -17.68 0.37 -18.53
C PRO A 136 -18.97 -0.48 -18.48
N THR A 137 -18.98 -1.63 -19.16
CA THR A 137 -20.13 -2.55 -19.20
C THR A 137 -20.07 -3.65 -18.15
N THR A 138 -18.96 -3.79 -17.43
CA THR A 138 -18.78 -4.82 -16.39
C THR A 138 -19.76 -4.62 -15.25
N SER A 139 -19.89 -3.40 -14.74
CA SER A 139 -20.91 -3.02 -13.77
C SER A 139 -21.38 -1.59 -14.00
N THR A 140 -22.68 -1.38 -13.88
CA THR A 140 -23.28 -0.03 -13.92
C THR A 140 -23.51 0.53 -12.51
N ALA A 141 -23.42 -0.31 -11.50
CA ALA A 141 -23.62 0.06 -10.10
C ALA A 141 -22.30 0.44 -9.39
N HIS A 142 -21.20 -0.19 -9.81
CA HIS A 142 -19.86 0.00 -9.26
C HIS A 142 -18.90 0.33 -10.38
N ALA A 143 -18.32 1.51 -10.38
CA ALA A 143 -17.20 1.85 -11.28
C ALA A 143 -15.89 1.40 -10.61
N SER A 144 -15.00 0.78 -11.38
CA SER A 144 -13.67 0.44 -10.89
C SER A 144 -12.83 1.71 -10.70
N ALA A 145 -12.20 1.86 -9.54
CA ALA A 145 -11.29 2.96 -9.24
C ALA A 145 -9.83 2.66 -9.64
N ILE A 146 -9.50 1.41 -9.99
CA ILE A 146 -8.12 0.94 -10.22
C ILE A 146 -7.73 0.84 -11.70
N GLY A 147 -8.59 1.28 -12.61
CA GLY A 147 -8.31 1.23 -14.05
C GLY A 147 -7.02 1.95 -14.48
N TYR A 148 -6.56 2.93 -13.71
CA TYR A 148 -5.34 3.69 -13.98
C TYR A 148 -4.07 2.81 -14.05
N HIS A 149 -4.03 1.67 -13.36
CA HIS A 149 -2.93 0.69 -13.47
C HIS A 149 -2.80 0.09 -14.86
N LEU A 150 -3.86 0.12 -15.66
CA LEU A 150 -3.91 -0.43 -17.01
C LEU A 150 -3.90 0.67 -18.10
N ALA A 151 -3.91 1.95 -17.69
CA ALA A 151 -4.06 3.08 -18.62
C ALA A 151 -2.94 3.20 -19.66
N MET A 152 -1.76 2.62 -19.38
CA MET A 152 -0.65 2.58 -20.31
C MET A 152 -0.76 1.46 -21.38
N ILE A 153 -1.72 0.54 -21.28
CA ILE A 153 -1.88 -0.57 -22.22
C ILE A 153 -2.61 -0.09 -23.49
N GLN A 154 -2.13 -0.52 -24.66
CA GLN A 154 -2.80 -0.19 -25.95
C GLN A 154 -4.24 -0.69 -25.96
N GLY A 155 -5.15 0.19 -26.40
CA GLY A 155 -6.58 -0.09 -26.43
C GLY A 155 -7.34 0.24 -25.13
N TYR A 156 -6.63 0.71 -24.08
CA TYR A 156 -7.28 1.14 -22.84
C TYR A 156 -8.32 2.24 -23.06
N SER A 157 -7.96 3.31 -23.76
CA SER A 157 -8.84 4.46 -23.97
C SER A 157 -10.11 4.10 -24.75
N GLU A 158 -9.99 3.24 -25.76
CA GLU A 158 -11.11 2.78 -26.57
C GLU A 158 -12.03 1.86 -25.76
N LEU A 159 -11.46 0.94 -24.95
CA LEU A 159 -12.25 0.04 -24.12
C LEU A 159 -12.95 0.82 -22.98
N SER A 160 -12.26 1.71 -22.30
CA SER A 160 -12.84 2.50 -21.20
C SER A 160 -13.93 3.47 -21.69
N ALA A 161 -13.83 3.96 -22.92
CA ALA A 161 -14.89 4.75 -23.56
C ALA A 161 -16.09 3.92 -24.05
N GLY A 162 -15.96 2.59 -24.07
CA GLY A 162 -16.97 1.68 -24.65
C GLY A 162 -16.94 1.61 -26.18
N ASP A 163 -15.92 2.15 -26.83
CA ASP A 163 -15.72 2.13 -28.28
C ASP A 163 -15.08 0.83 -28.77
N ALA A 164 -14.52 0.03 -27.86
CA ALA A 164 -13.97 -1.30 -28.11
C ALA A 164 -14.51 -2.32 -27.09
N THR A 165 -14.26 -3.60 -27.34
CA THR A 165 -14.64 -4.72 -26.46
C THR A 165 -13.44 -5.46 -25.88
N GLU A 166 -12.22 -5.08 -26.28
CA GLU A 166 -10.98 -5.75 -25.91
C GLU A 166 -9.84 -4.75 -25.68
N LEU A 167 -8.93 -5.10 -24.77
CA LEU A 167 -7.61 -4.47 -24.66
C LEU A 167 -6.71 -5.00 -25.79
N THR A 168 -6.59 -4.24 -26.88
CA THR A 168 -5.86 -4.67 -28.08
C THR A 168 -4.36 -4.89 -27.83
N GLY A 169 -3.80 -4.25 -26.81
CA GLY A 169 -2.41 -4.45 -26.37
C GLY A 169 -2.18 -5.76 -25.63
N VAL A 170 -3.23 -6.49 -25.22
CA VAL A 170 -3.07 -7.75 -24.49
C VAL A 170 -3.39 -8.92 -25.41
N THR A 171 -2.40 -9.76 -25.66
CA THR A 171 -2.55 -10.96 -26.52
C THR A 171 -2.12 -12.23 -25.80
N CYS A 172 -2.77 -13.35 -26.16
CA CYS A 172 -2.57 -14.67 -25.55
C CYS A 172 -2.20 -15.65 -26.67
N PRO A 173 -0.92 -15.73 -27.09
CA PRO A 173 -0.48 -16.63 -28.17
C PRO A 173 -0.75 -18.11 -27.86
N ASP A 174 -0.67 -18.48 -26.58
CA ASP A 174 -1.05 -19.79 -26.04
C ASP A 174 -1.49 -19.64 -24.57
N ASP A 175 -1.88 -20.75 -23.94
CA ASP A 175 -2.42 -20.75 -22.57
C ASP A 175 -1.43 -20.25 -21.50
N ASN A 176 -0.12 -20.28 -21.77
CA ASN A 176 0.92 -19.94 -20.80
C ASN A 176 1.77 -18.73 -21.21
N THR A 177 1.42 -18.06 -22.28
CA THR A 177 2.15 -16.87 -22.75
C THR A 177 1.22 -15.68 -22.83
N LEU A 178 1.50 -14.65 -22.02
CA LEU A 178 0.79 -13.37 -22.04
C LEU A 178 1.71 -12.30 -22.60
N VAL A 179 1.31 -11.63 -23.67
CA VAL A 179 2.06 -10.51 -24.26
C VAL A 179 1.29 -9.21 -24.05
N VAL A 180 1.96 -8.21 -23.50
CA VAL A 180 1.39 -6.90 -23.19
C VAL A 180 2.14 -5.80 -23.94
N LYS A 181 1.43 -5.02 -24.74
CA LYS A 181 1.95 -3.84 -25.45
C LYS A 181 1.45 -2.56 -24.81
N LEU A 182 2.39 -1.67 -24.51
CA LEU A 182 2.12 -0.39 -23.94
C LEU A 182 2.04 0.70 -25.02
N THR A 183 1.38 1.81 -24.70
CA THR A 183 1.29 2.99 -25.56
C THR A 183 2.61 3.78 -25.60
N GLN A 184 3.47 3.55 -24.63
CA GLN A 184 4.79 4.18 -24.48
C GLN A 184 5.72 3.29 -23.65
N SER A 185 7.03 3.56 -23.69
CA SER A 185 8.02 2.87 -22.89
C SER A 185 7.75 3.02 -21.39
N TYR A 186 7.77 1.91 -20.64
CA TYR A 186 7.68 1.90 -19.18
C TYR A 186 8.40 0.68 -18.61
N ALA A 187 9.68 0.86 -18.27
CA ALA A 187 10.55 -0.23 -17.82
C ALA A 187 10.07 -0.90 -16.50
N ASP A 188 9.39 -0.14 -15.65
CA ASP A 188 8.85 -0.64 -14.37
C ASP A 188 7.46 -1.29 -14.49
N PHE A 189 6.93 -1.53 -15.70
CA PHE A 189 5.63 -2.19 -15.86
C PHE A 189 5.50 -3.53 -15.10
N PRO A 190 6.55 -4.37 -14.98
CA PRO A 190 6.46 -5.57 -14.15
C PRO A 190 6.22 -5.31 -12.65
N TYR A 191 6.56 -4.14 -12.12
CA TYR A 191 6.19 -3.74 -10.76
C TYR A 191 4.69 -3.46 -10.64
N VAL A 192 4.07 -2.84 -11.65
CA VAL A 192 2.61 -2.66 -11.68
C VAL A 192 1.90 -4.02 -11.63
N CYS A 193 2.46 -5.02 -12.30
CA CYS A 193 1.92 -6.38 -12.37
C CYS A 193 1.98 -7.18 -11.06
N MET A 194 2.50 -6.61 -9.96
CA MET A 194 2.43 -7.23 -8.63
C MET A 194 1.13 -6.91 -7.87
N HIS A 195 0.37 -5.91 -8.34
CA HIS A 195 -0.84 -5.48 -7.66
C HIS A 195 -1.92 -6.59 -7.69
N PRO A 196 -2.53 -6.98 -6.54
CA PRO A 196 -3.50 -8.07 -6.49
C PRO A 196 -4.73 -7.88 -7.38
N ALA A 197 -5.11 -6.63 -7.66
CA ALA A 197 -6.17 -6.33 -8.62
C ALA A 197 -5.87 -6.79 -10.06
N LEU A 198 -4.58 -6.91 -10.41
CA LEU A 198 -4.17 -7.37 -11.75
C LEU A 198 -4.02 -8.89 -11.84
N SER A 199 -4.54 -9.62 -10.86
CA SER A 199 -4.58 -11.09 -10.85
C SER A 199 -5.53 -11.66 -11.90
N PRO A 200 -5.38 -12.95 -12.25
CA PRO A 200 -6.28 -13.59 -13.21
C PRO A 200 -7.64 -13.84 -12.56
N VAL A 201 -8.68 -13.90 -13.37
CA VAL A 201 -10.01 -14.32 -12.93
C VAL A 201 -10.54 -15.47 -13.79
N PRO A 202 -11.30 -16.45 -13.21
CA PRO A 202 -11.93 -17.52 -13.97
C PRO A 202 -13.15 -17.02 -14.76
N ASP A 203 -13.66 -17.83 -15.69
CA ASP A 203 -14.81 -17.48 -16.52
C ASP A 203 -16.06 -17.13 -15.69
N VAL A 204 -16.24 -17.73 -14.50
CA VAL A 204 -17.37 -17.43 -13.60
C VAL A 204 -17.42 -15.98 -13.15
N ALA A 205 -16.30 -15.25 -13.17
CA ALA A 205 -16.26 -13.82 -12.89
C ALA A 205 -16.99 -12.96 -13.93
N LEU A 206 -17.27 -13.52 -15.10
CA LEU A 206 -17.95 -12.84 -16.21
C LEU A 206 -19.46 -13.15 -16.24
N ASP A 207 -19.92 -14.18 -15.50
CA ASP A 207 -21.30 -14.66 -15.54
C ASP A 207 -22.23 -13.84 -14.64
N ASP A 208 -21.80 -13.54 -13.40
CA ASP A 208 -22.60 -12.83 -12.39
C ASP A 208 -21.70 -11.95 -11.54
N PHE A 209 -21.71 -10.66 -11.83
CA PHE A 209 -20.88 -9.66 -11.12
C PHE A 209 -21.16 -9.64 -9.62
N ASP A 210 -22.44 -9.56 -9.23
CA ASP A 210 -22.79 -9.39 -7.80
C ASP A 210 -22.41 -10.61 -6.97
N THR A 211 -22.60 -11.83 -7.50
CA THR A 211 -22.17 -13.04 -6.82
C THR A 211 -20.66 -13.08 -6.69
N PHE A 212 -19.92 -12.79 -7.75
CA PHE A 212 -18.46 -12.83 -7.73
C PHE A 212 -17.88 -11.73 -6.83
N PHE A 213 -18.45 -10.55 -6.80
CA PHE A 213 -18.01 -9.43 -5.98
C PHE A 213 -17.97 -9.76 -4.49
N PHE A 214 -18.96 -10.53 -3.99
CA PHE A 214 -19.04 -10.95 -2.58
C PHE A 214 -18.44 -12.33 -2.28
N ALA A 215 -18.17 -13.14 -3.28
CA ALA A 215 -17.60 -14.48 -3.14
C ALA A 215 -16.64 -14.80 -4.30
N PRO A 216 -15.54 -14.04 -4.43
CA PRO A 216 -14.64 -14.21 -5.55
C PRO A 216 -13.92 -15.56 -5.52
N VAL A 217 -13.65 -16.09 -6.73
CA VAL A 217 -12.87 -17.30 -6.97
C VAL A 217 -11.50 -16.85 -7.50
N GLY A 218 -10.47 -17.02 -6.67
CA GLY A 218 -9.11 -16.62 -6.99
C GLY A 218 -8.17 -17.79 -7.24
N ASN A 219 -6.88 -17.51 -7.23
CA ASN A 219 -5.77 -18.44 -7.44
C ASN A 219 -4.76 -18.46 -6.28
N GLY A 220 -5.04 -17.70 -5.19
CA GLY A 220 -4.17 -17.55 -4.02
C GLY A 220 -4.18 -18.74 -3.07
N ALA A 221 -3.41 -18.62 -1.97
CA ALA A 221 -3.21 -19.68 -0.98
C ALA A 221 -4.45 -20.00 -0.13
N PHE A 222 -5.42 -19.08 -0.08
CA PHE A 222 -6.70 -19.26 0.60
C PHE A 222 -7.85 -19.01 -0.36
N LYS A 223 -9.01 -19.62 -0.07
CA LYS A 223 -10.24 -19.45 -0.82
C LYS A 223 -11.40 -19.06 0.09
N MET A 224 -12.44 -18.45 -0.46
CA MET A 224 -13.64 -18.08 0.27
C MET A 224 -14.29 -19.32 0.92
N ASP A 225 -14.69 -19.17 2.18
CA ASP A 225 -15.61 -20.08 2.89
C ASP A 225 -16.96 -19.39 3.05
N GLY A 226 -17.83 -19.59 2.06
CA GLY A 226 -19.08 -18.87 1.92
C GLY A 226 -18.89 -17.56 1.15
N LYS A 227 -19.46 -16.49 1.66
CA LYS A 227 -19.38 -15.14 1.06
C LYS A 227 -18.97 -14.10 2.10
N TRP A 228 -18.61 -12.92 1.66
CA TRP A 228 -18.46 -11.77 2.51
C TRP A 228 -19.81 -11.37 3.15
N GLU A 229 -19.88 -11.44 4.48
CA GLU A 229 -21.02 -10.95 5.26
C GLU A 229 -20.74 -9.49 5.65
N ASP A 230 -21.25 -8.58 4.85
CA ASP A 230 -21.01 -7.14 4.95
C ASP A 230 -21.19 -6.61 6.38
N GLY A 231 -20.19 -5.84 6.86
CA GLY A 231 -20.14 -5.29 8.20
C GLY A 231 -19.97 -6.33 9.33
N GLN A 232 -19.69 -7.62 9.04
CA GLN A 232 -19.57 -8.67 10.03
C GLN A 232 -18.25 -9.44 9.93
N TYR A 233 -18.03 -10.18 8.85
CA TYR A 233 -16.83 -11.00 8.66
C TYR A 233 -16.62 -11.45 7.21
N ILE A 234 -15.38 -11.87 6.93
CA ILE A 234 -15.01 -12.62 5.73
C ILE A 234 -14.24 -13.84 6.20
N ASN A 235 -14.71 -15.04 5.82
CA ASN A 235 -14.06 -16.29 6.15
C ASN A 235 -13.31 -16.85 4.96
N LEU A 236 -12.07 -17.23 5.17
CA LEU A 236 -11.25 -17.95 4.21
C LEU A 236 -10.81 -19.30 4.78
N VAL A 237 -10.69 -20.30 3.90
CA VAL A 237 -10.09 -21.59 4.21
C VAL A 237 -8.91 -21.84 3.29
N LYS A 238 -7.97 -22.64 3.76
CA LYS A 238 -6.81 -23.08 3.02
C LYS A 238 -7.20 -23.70 1.66
N PHE A 239 -6.40 -23.38 0.64
CA PHE A 239 -6.48 -24.01 -0.67
C PHE A 239 -5.35 -25.04 -0.82
N ASP A 240 -5.69 -26.33 -0.72
CA ASP A 240 -4.69 -27.42 -0.73
C ASP A 240 -4.00 -27.61 -2.09
N ASP A 241 -4.65 -27.21 -3.20
CA ASP A 241 -4.12 -27.31 -4.56
C ASP A 241 -3.38 -26.01 -5.00
N TYR A 242 -2.91 -25.22 -4.04
CA TYR A 242 -2.16 -23.99 -4.31
C TYR A 242 -0.96 -24.24 -5.22
N SER A 243 -0.75 -23.37 -6.22
CA SER A 243 0.13 -23.67 -7.36
C SER A 243 1.44 -22.89 -7.38
N TYR A 244 1.59 -21.82 -6.57
CA TYR A 244 2.73 -20.91 -6.67
C TYR A 244 3.70 -21.02 -5.49
N GLY A 245 3.49 -21.95 -4.59
CA GLY A 245 4.35 -22.18 -3.43
C GLY A 245 3.87 -23.35 -2.58
N GLU A 246 4.33 -23.40 -1.33
CA GLU A 246 3.84 -24.37 -0.37
C GLU A 246 2.41 -24.00 0.05
N PRO A 247 1.53 -25.00 0.28
CA PRO A 247 0.20 -24.73 0.83
C PRO A 247 0.26 -24.00 2.17
N ALA A 248 -0.73 -23.15 2.43
CA ALA A 248 -0.82 -22.39 3.68
C ALA A 248 -0.68 -23.29 4.91
N LYS A 249 -0.04 -22.79 5.97
CA LYS A 249 0.14 -23.48 7.24
C LYS A 249 -1.11 -23.37 8.13
N LEU A 250 -1.85 -22.27 8.01
CA LEU A 250 -3.15 -22.06 8.67
C LEU A 250 -4.23 -22.93 8.01
N ASP A 251 -5.23 -23.34 8.78
CA ASP A 251 -6.45 -23.97 8.25
C ASP A 251 -7.39 -22.93 7.61
N GLY A 252 -7.32 -21.68 8.06
CA GLY A 252 -8.12 -20.59 7.53
C GLY A 252 -7.87 -19.25 8.21
N ILE A 253 -8.58 -18.24 7.74
CA ILE A 253 -8.56 -16.87 8.27
C ILE A 253 -10.00 -16.42 8.48
N ASN A 254 -10.28 -15.84 9.65
CA ASN A 254 -11.50 -15.12 9.92
C ASN A 254 -11.17 -13.63 10.02
N PHE A 255 -11.44 -12.88 8.96
CA PHE A 255 -11.39 -11.43 9.00
C PHE A 255 -12.62 -10.91 9.76
N VAL A 256 -12.39 -10.41 10.95
CA VAL A 256 -13.44 -9.89 11.84
C VAL A 256 -13.59 -8.40 11.58
N ILE A 257 -14.74 -8.00 11.05
CA ILE A 257 -15.02 -6.59 10.73
C ILE A 257 -15.45 -5.88 12.01
N GLN A 258 -14.70 -4.82 12.37
CA GLN A 258 -15.02 -3.91 13.46
C GLN A 258 -15.04 -2.48 12.94
N LYS A 259 -15.87 -1.64 13.50
CA LYS A 259 -16.05 -0.26 13.03
C LYS A 259 -14.93 0.71 13.43
N ASP A 260 -14.17 0.39 14.47
CA ASP A 260 -13.12 1.25 15.01
C ASP A 260 -12.00 0.46 15.68
N VAL A 261 -10.80 1.07 15.69
CA VAL A 261 -9.56 0.51 16.25
C VAL A 261 -9.68 0.24 17.75
N GLU A 262 -10.35 1.12 18.51
CA GLU A 262 -10.49 0.99 19.96
C GLU A 262 -11.33 -0.24 20.32
N THR A 263 -12.37 -0.52 19.54
CA THR A 263 -13.19 -1.73 19.72
C THR A 263 -12.38 -2.98 19.40
N ALA A 264 -11.69 -2.99 18.26
CA ALA A 264 -10.84 -4.11 17.87
C ALA A 264 -9.71 -4.39 18.89
N TYR A 265 -9.07 -3.34 19.41
CA TYR A 265 -8.02 -3.50 20.41
C TYR A 265 -8.55 -4.07 21.73
N ARG A 266 -9.76 -3.68 22.17
CA ARG A 266 -10.42 -4.30 23.33
C ARG A 266 -10.75 -5.79 23.11
N GLU A 267 -11.23 -6.14 21.91
CA GLU A 267 -11.50 -7.54 21.55
C GLU A 267 -10.20 -8.36 21.52
N PHE A 268 -9.10 -7.76 21.05
CA PHE A 268 -7.78 -8.38 21.13
C PHE A 268 -7.34 -8.61 22.59
N GLN A 269 -7.47 -7.61 23.46
CA GLN A 269 -7.15 -7.73 24.89
C GLN A 269 -8.03 -8.77 25.62
N ALA A 270 -9.26 -8.97 25.15
CA ALA A 270 -10.17 -10.00 25.65
C ALA A 270 -9.85 -11.41 25.09
N GLY A 271 -8.90 -11.55 24.15
CA GLY A 271 -8.52 -12.80 23.51
C GLY A 271 -9.46 -13.27 22.39
N ASN A 272 -10.32 -12.39 21.88
CA ASN A 272 -11.26 -12.66 20.79
C ASN A 272 -10.65 -12.44 19.41
N LEU A 273 -9.53 -11.74 19.32
CA LEU A 273 -8.75 -11.51 18.10
C LEU A 273 -7.31 -11.99 18.29
N ASP A 274 -6.67 -12.40 17.21
CA ASP A 274 -5.25 -12.79 17.15
C ASP A 274 -4.37 -11.68 16.59
N PHE A 275 -4.96 -10.73 15.87
CA PHE A 275 -4.28 -9.58 15.32
C PHE A 275 -5.19 -8.36 15.34
N ALA A 276 -4.65 -7.20 15.73
CA ALA A 276 -5.38 -5.95 15.79
C ALA A 276 -4.44 -4.74 15.60
N GLN A 277 -5.03 -3.62 15.23
CA GLN A 277 -4.36 -2.32 15.30
C GLN A 277 -4.36 -1.80 16.74
N VAL A 278 -3.32 -1.08 17.13
CA VAL A 278 -3.17 -0.45 18.43
C VAL A 278 -3.56 1.03 18.32
N PRO A 279 -4.49 1.54 19.16
CA PRO A 279 -4.73 2.98 19.21
C PRO A 279 -3.45 3.74 19.57
N THR A 280 -3.20 4.88 18.94
CA THR A 280 -1.98 5.67 19.11
C THR A 280 -1.71 5.99 20.59
N THR A 281 -2.74 6.37 21.35
CA THR A 281 -2.64 6.68 22.77
C THR A 281 -2.32 5.48 23.68
N GLN A 282 -2.41 4.26 23.16
CA GLN A 282 -2.14 3.02 23.90
C GLN A 282 -0.87 2.30 23.42
N LEU A 283 -0.17 2.85 22.40
CA LEU A 283 0.96 2.17 21.78
C LEU A 283 2.13 1.92 22.76
N LYS A 284 2.46 2.90 23.58
CA LYS A 284 3.53 2.75 24.60
C LYS A 284 3.21 1.67 25.64
N ASP A 285 1.94 1.62 26.08
CA ASP A 285 1.48 0.59 27.00
C ASP A 285 1.46 -0.78 26.36
N ALA A 286 1.05 -0.89 25.10
CA ALA A 286 1.11 -2.12 24.33
C ALA A 286 2.54 -2.64 24.16
N ILE A 287 3.49 -1.76 23.79
CA ILE A 287 4.93 -2.11 23.71
C ILE A 287 5.45 -2.60 25.06
N SER A 288 5.10 -1.92 26.16
CA SER A 288 5.51 -2.35 27.51
C SER A 288 4.94 -3.70 27.90
N GLN A 289 3.71 -4.01 27.48
CA GLN A 289 2.98 -5.23 27.84
C GLN A 289 3.34 -6.44 26.95
N TYR A 290 3.43 -6.24 25.65
CA TYR A 290 3.53 -7.29 24.64
C TYR A 290 4.91 -7.39 23.98
N GLY A 291 5.79 -6.40 24.21
CA GLY A 291 7.11 -6.28 23.60
C GLY A 291 7.06 -5.77 22.15
N GLU A 292 8.06 -4.98 21.80
CA GLU A 292 8.23 -4.44 20.45
C GLU A 292 8.99 -5.42 19.57
N SER A 293 8.58 -5.56 18.33
CA SER A 293 9.26 -6.34 17.30
C SER A 293 10.70 -5.84 17.08
N SER A 294 11.64 -6.76 16.86
CA SER A 294 13.06 -6.43 16.71
C SER A 294 13.38 -5.77 15.38
N ASP A 295 12.64 -6.09 14.34
CA ASP A 295 12.76 -5.53 12.98
C ASP A 295 11.64 -4.55 12.64
N GLY A 296 10.61 -4.46 13.50
CA GLY A 296 9.43 -3.65 13.31
C GLY A 296 8.34 -4.32 12.47
N TYR A 297 8.59 -5.47 11.86
CA TYR A 297 7.74 -6.10 10.86
C TYR A 297 7.28 -7.52 11.22
N THR A 298 8.06 -8.26 12.01
CA THR A 298 7.78 -9.66 12.35
C THR A 298 7.21 -9.79 13.76
N CYS A 299 6.05 -10.46 13.87
CA CYS A 299 5.44 -10.81 15.15
C CYS A 299 6.05 -12.10 15.70
N GLU A 300 6.66 -12.01 16.88
CA GLU A 300 7.23 -13.13 17.63
C GLU A 300 6.72 -13.12 19.08
N THR A 301 6.77 -14.26 19.76
CA THR A 301 6.37 -14.37 21.16
C THR A 301 7.21 -13.41 22.04
N GLY A 302 6.54 -12.50 22.75
CA GLY A 302 7.17 -11.48 23.58
C GLY A 302 7.73 -10.27 22.81
N LYS A 303 7.51 -10.22 21.48
CA LYS A 303 7.86 -9.14 20.57
C LYS A 303 6.74 -8.98 19.56
N GLN A 304 5.58 -8.56 20.04
CA GLN A 304 4.32 -8.72 19.33
C GLN A 304 3.84 -7.43 18.65
N VAL A 305 4.36 -6.25 19.10
CA VAL A 305 3.98 -4.95 18.55
C VAL A 305 4.88 -4.60 17.37
N LEU A 306 4.28 -4.39 16.21
CA LEU A 306 4.97 -4.01 14.98
C LEU A 306 4.94 -2.49 14.83
N THR A 307 6.12 -1.88 14.61
CA THR A 307 6.33 -0.43 14.51
C THR A 307 7.21 -0.06 13.32
N GLY A 308 7.38 -0.95 12.37
CA GLY A 308 8.17 -0.75 11.16
C GLY A 308 7.68 0.42 10.31
N ALA A 309 8.57 1.02 9.52
CA ALA A 309 8.21 2.09 8.59
C ALA A 309 7.33 1.56 7.45
N GLU A 310 6.29 2.31 7.10
CA GLU A 310 5.45 2.03 5.94
C GLU A 310 5.96 2.79 4.71
N LEU A 311 5.76 2.24 3.51
CA LEU A 311 5.99 2.95 2.25
C LEU A 311 4.82 3.90 1.99
N SER A 312 4.66 4.88 2.87
CA SER A 312 3.49 5.76 2.85
C SER A 312 3.81 7.16 3.40
N VAL A 313 3.04 8.15 2.95
CA VAL A 313 3.21 9.54 3.33
C VAL A 313 1.86 10.21 3.56
N TYR A 314 1.77 11.00 4.62
CA TYR A 314 0.65 11.93 4.87
C TYR A 314 1.02 13.32 4.36
N TYR A 315 0.16 13.94 3.58
CA TYR A 315 0.41 15.26 3.00
C TYR A 315 -0.87 16.09 2.90
N LEU A 316 -0.68 17.39 2.73
CA LEU A 316 -1.74 18.32 2.36
C LEU A 316 -1.67 18.59 0.87
N MET A 317 -2.76 18.35 0.16
CA MET A 317 -2.93 18.76 -1.23
C MET A 317 -3.28 20.24 -1.28
N LEU A 318 -2.68 20.95 -2.22
CA LEU A 318 -2.99 22.35 -2.50
C LEU A 318 -3.73 22.40 -3.83
N ASN A 319 -4.92 22.98 -3.87
CA ASN A 319 -5.66 23.15 -5.11
C ASN A 319 -4.99 24.21 -5.97
N MET A 320 -4.30 23.79 -7.02
CA MET A 320 -3.52 24.67 -7.90
C MET A 320 -4.40 25.56 -8.81
N GLU A 321 -5.71 25.30 -8.88
CA GLU A 321 -6.67 26.17 -9.56
C GLU A 321 -7.27 27.24 -8.66
N ASP A 322 -7.08 27.14 -7.33
CA ASP A 322 -7.50 28.18 -6.38
C ASP A 322 -6.67 29.46 -6.54
N GLU A 323 -7.35 30.60 -6.68
CA GLU A 323 -6.68 31.89 -6.96
C GLU A 323 -5.69 32.31 -5.86
N THR A 324 -5.95 31.92 -4.61
CA THR A 324 -5.07 32.22 -3.46
C THR A 324 -3.84 31.32 -3.48
N LEU A 325 -4.02 30.04 -3.78
CA LEU A 325 -2.96 29.03 -3.75
C LEU A 325 -2.11 28.95 -5.03
N LYS A 326 -2.47 29.69 -6.10
CA LYS A 326 -1.61 29.87 -7.27
C LYS A 326 -0.27 30.54 -6.94
N ASP A 327 -0.21 31.38 -5.89
CA ASP A 327 1.05 32.03 -5.49
C ASP A 327 2.00 31.03 -4.81
N LEU A 328 3.10 30.75 -5.49
CA LEU A 328 4.16 29.86 -4.99
C LEU A 328 4.74 30.34 -3.65
N ASN A 329 4.84 31.67 -3.43
CA ASN A 329 5.39 32.19 -2.17
C ASN A 329 4.45 31.88 -0.99
N LEU A 330 3.15 31.92 -1.21
CA LEU A 330 2.18 31.51 -0.19
C LEU A 330 2.30 30.01 0.11
N ARG A 331 2.39 29.15 -0.91
CA ARG A 331 2.55 27.70 -0.71
C ARG A 331 3.83 27.38 0.07
N LYS A 332 4.97 28.04 -0.27
CA LYS A 332 6.23 27.90 0.47
C LYS A 332 6.08 28.34 1.93
N ALA A 333 5.43 29.48 2.17
CA ALA A 333 5.21 29.98 3.52
C ALA A 333 4.28 29.07 4.34
N ILE A 334 3.22 28.52 3.74
CA ILE A 334 2.34 27.53 4.38
C ILE A 334 3.17 26.31 4.81
N SER A 335 3.99 25.77 3.94
CA SER A 335 4.81 24.58 4.25
C SER A 335 5.81 24.85 5.38
N LEU A 336 6.53 26.00 5.33
CA LEU A 336 7.51 26.39 6.35
C LEU A 336 6.86 26.71 7.71
N ALA A 337 5.61 27.15 7.75
CA ALA A 337 4.91 27.50 8.98
C ALA A 337 4.50 26.26 9.80
N ILE A 338 4.31 25.10 9.18
CA ILE A 338 3.79 23.88 9.83
C ILE A 338 4.90 23.14 10.57
N ASN A 339 4.75 22.97 11.88
CA ASN A 339 5.68 22.25 12.74
C ASN A 339 5.42 20.74 12.73
N ARG A 340 5.96 20.06 11.71
CA ARG A 340 5.83 18.62 11.51
C ARG A 340 6.30 17.80 12.70
N GLN A 341 7.42 18.20 13.33
CA GLN A 341 7.94 17.51 14.52
C GLN A 341 6.97 17.60 15.68
N ALA A 342 6.40 18.78 15.95
CA ALA A 342 5.42 18.94 17.01
C ALA A 342 4.14 18.09 16.75
N ILE A 343 3.71 17.95 15.48
CA ILE A 343 2.60 17.06 15.13
C ILE A 343 2.98 15.61 15.46
N CYS A 344 4.16 15.14 15.02
CA CYS A 344 4.65 13.78 15.29
C CYS A 344 4.76 13.51 16.81
N ASP A 345 5.28 14.47 17.57
CA ASP A 345 5.49 14.30 19.01
C ASP A 345 4.19 14.36 19.80
N THR A 346 3.25 15.23 19.40
CA THR A 346 2.03 15.51 20.19
C THR A 346 0.89 14.56 19.84
N VAL A 347 0.64 14.35 18.53
CA VAL A 347 -0.47 13.51 18.08
C VAL A 347 -0.07 12.04 18.11
N PHE A 348 1.16 11.74 17.68
CA PHE A 348 1.63 10.37 17.48
C PHE A 348 2.67 9.92 18.50
N GLU A 349 2.87 10.68 19.57
CA GLU A 349 3.82 10.35 20.65
C GLU A 349 5.26 10.01 20.18
N GLY A 350 5.70 10.60 19.07
CA GLY A 350 7.00 10.37 18.44
C GLY A 350 7.09 9.08 17.62
N THR A 351 5.99 8.43 17.29
CA THR A 351 5.96 7.18 16.50
C THR A 351 5.90 7.42 15.00
N ARG A 352 5.83 8.67 14.55
CA ARG A 352 5.91 9.09 13.15
C ARG A 352 7.18 9.90 12.92
N GLU A 353 7.61 9.98 11.66
CA GLU A 353 8.78 10.77 11.27
C GLU A 353 8.34 11.93 10.36
N PRO A 354 8.82 13.17 10.60
CA PRO A 354 8.55 14.29 9.71
C PRO A 354 8.97 14.00 8.28
N ALA A 355 8.11 14.31 7.31
CA ALA A 355 8.41 14.09 5.90
C ALA A 355 9.17 15.27 5.31
N GLY A 356 10.39 15.02 4.83
CA GLY A 356 11.23 15.97 4.10
C GLY A 356 11.04 15.94 2.58
N GLY A 357 10.04 15.20 2.07
CA GLY A 357 9.69 15.02 0.67
C GLY A 357 8.47 14.12 0.54
N ILE A 358 8.06 13.83 -0.70
CA ILE A 358 6.86 12.99 -0.97
C ILE A 358 7.21 11.50 -1.01
N VAL A 359 8.41 11.12 -1.42
CA VAL A 359 8.87 9.74 -1.50
C VAL A 359 9.30 9.28 -0.10
N PRO A 360 8.76 8.18 0.46
CA PRO A 360 9.10 7.72 1.81
C PRO A 360 10.41 6.93 1.87
N PRO A 361 11.03 6.81 3.08
CA PRO A 361 12.12 5.87 3.32
C PRO A 361 11.71 4.43 2.97
N GLY A 362 12.65 3.66 2.43
CA GLY A 362 12.42 2.28 1.95
C GLY A 362 12.20 2.17 0.45
N ILE A 363 11.82 3.25 -0.22
CA ILE A 363 11.79 3.31 -1.69
C ILE A 363 13.21 3.50 -2.22
N ALA A 364 13.59 2.69 -3.23
CA ALA A 364 14.85 2.88 -3.93
C ALA A 364 14.90 4.29 -4.55
N GLY A 365 15.94 5.05 -4.23
CA GLY A 365 16.06 6.45 -4.67
C GLY A 365 15.57 7.49 -3.67
N TYR A 366 15.04 7.08 -2.51
CA TYR A 366 14.70 8.01 -1.42
C TYR A 366 15.86 8.95 -1.10
N GLN A 367 15.56 10.22 -0.94
CA GLN A 367 16.52 11.25 -0.50
C GLN A 367 15.96 11.97 0.72
N GLU A 368 16.68 11.91 1.82
CA GLU A 368 16.30 12.62 3.04
C GLU A 368 16.28 14.14 2.78
N ASN A 369 15.19 14.81 3.19
CA ASN A 369 15.01 16.25 3.03
C ASN A 369 15.17 16.74 1.56
N SER A 370 14.63 15.98 0.59
CA SER A 370 14.71 16.30 -0.85
C SER A 370 13.96 17.60 -1.20
N TRP A 371 12.94 17.99 -0.42
CA TRP A 371 12.13 19.18 -0.64
C TRP A 371 12.57 20.32 0.29
N GLU A 372 13.23 21.34 -0.25
CA GLU A 372 13.80 22.49 0.49
C GLU A 372 12.80 23.13 1.47
N PHE A 373 11.54 23.29 1.04
CA PHE A 373 10.50 23.93 1.84
C PHE A 373 9.66 22.94 2.69
N SER A 374 9.96 21.63 2.66
CA SER A 374 9.31 20.63 3.51
C SER A 374 10.01 20.51 4.86
N ARG A 375 10.19 21.63 5.54
CA ARG A 375 10.80 21.78 6.87
C ARG A 375 10.04 22.81 7.68
N TYR A 376 10.23 22.84 8.99
CA TYR A 376 9.70 23.90 9.83
C TYR A 376 10.68 25.06 9.96
N ASP A 377 10.25 26.24 9.54
CA ASP A 377 10.97 27.49 9.72
C ASP A 377 9.98 28.67 9.74
N LYS A 378 9.40 28.89 10.95
CA LYS A 378 8.40 29.92 11.14
C LYS A 378 8.91 31.32 10.79
N ASP A 379 10.19 31.62 11.08
CA ASP A 379 10.76 32.95 10.86
C ASP A 379 10.91 33.21 9.33
N GLU A 380 11.32 32.21 8.57
CA GLU A 380 11.37 32.30 7.12
C GLU A 380 9.97 32.40 6.51
N ALA A 381 8.99 31.64 7.03
CA ALA A 381 7.59 31.76 6.62
C ALA A 381 7.07 33.19 6.82
N ILE A 382 7.29 33.78 7.99
CA ILE A 382 6.91 35.17 8.29
C ILE A 382 7.62 36.14 7.34
N LYS A 383 8.90 35.97 7.09
CA LYS A 383 9.68 36.83 6.17
C LYS A 383 9.12 36.81 4.73
N ILE A 384 8.74 35.63 4.22
CA ILE A 384 8.10 35.49 2.91
C ILE A 384 6.73 36.20 2.95
N LEU A 385 5.93 35.94 3.98
CA LEU A 385 4.61 36.55 4.12
C LEU A 385 4.69 38.07 4.28
N ASP A 386 5.67 38.62 5.01
CA ASP A 386 5.84 40.07 5.15
C ASP A 386 6.16 40.77 3.83
N GLN A 387 6.84 40.05 2.94
CA GLN A 387 7.19 40.57 1.61
C GLN A 387 5.97 40.62 0.65
N TYR A 388 5.12 39.61 0.68
CA TYR A 388 4.04 39.43 -0.31
C TYR A 388 2.64 39.67 0.28
N TYR A 389 2.47 39.47 1.58
CA TYR A 389 1.22 39.54 2.34
C TYR A 389 1.46 40.24 3.69
N PRO A 390 1.84 41.52 3.70
CA PRO A 390 2.20 42.24 4.93
C PRO A 390 1.04 42.24 5.94
N ALA A 391 1.36 41.99 7.21
CA ALA A 391 0.39 41.99 8.27
C ALA A 391 -0.12 43.39 8.58
N ASP A 392 -1.41 43.51 8.93
CA ASP A 392 -2.01 44.72 9.47
C ASP A 392 -1.62 44.94 10.96
N ALA A 393 -2.18 45.99 11.57
CA ALA A 393 -1.90 46.32 12.97
C ALA A 393 -2.31 45.25 13.97
N ASP A 394 -3.24 44.38 13.61
CA ASP A 394 -3.73 43.25 14.40
C ASP A 394 -3.01 41.93 14.09
N GLY A 395 -1.99 41.99 13.23
CA GLY A 395 -1.19 40.84 12.81
C GLY A 395 -1.85 39.97 11.74
N LYS A 396 -2.96 40.43 11.14
CA LYS A 396 -3.68 39.70 10.09
C LYS A 396 -3.16 40.08 8.70
N ARG A 397 -3.13 39.10 7.80
CA ARG A 397 -2.57 39.26 6.44
C ARG A 397 -3.63 39.38 5.34
N GLY A 398 -4.91 39.29 5.70
CA GLY A 398 -6.01 39.34 4.73
C GLY A 398 -6.04 38.15 3.77
N VAL A 399 -5.40 37.05 4.14
CA VAL A 399 -5.38 35.79 3.38
C VAL A 399 -6.16 34.74 4.17
N SER A 400 -7.21 34.18 3.56
CA SER A 400 -8.00 33.11 4.14
C SER A 400 -7.73 31.80 3.40
N VAL A 401 -7.59 30.70 4.15
CA VAL A 401 -7.46 29.34 3.63
C VAL A 401 -8.40 28.40 4.36
N ALA A 402 -8.94 27.42 3.63
CA ALA A 402 -9.85 26.41 4.17
C ALA A 402 -9.18 25.03 4.14
N LEU A 403 -9.17 24.36 5.31
CA LEU A 403 -8.67 22.99 5.46
C LEU A 403 -9.81 22.00 5.29
N THR A 404 -9.71 21.05 4.36
CA THR A 404 -10.72 20.02 4.09
C THR A 404 -10.22 18.65 4.53
N TYR A 405 -10.97 17.99 5.43
CA TYR A 405 -10.59 16.69 5.98
C TYR A 405 -11.78 15.93 6.59
N ASN A 406 -11.62 14.60 6.76
CA ASN A 406 -12.53 13.78 7.57
C ASN A 406 -12.14 13.78 9.04
N LEU A 407 -13.11 13.50 9.92
CA LEU A 407 -12.91 13.55 11.38
C LEU A 407 -12.39 12.23 11.97
N ASP A 408 -12.37 11.17 11.17
CA ASP A 408 -11.96 9.83 11.60
C ASP A 408 -10.48 9.79 11.97
N GLY A 409 -10.11 8.84 12.81
CA GLY A 409 -8.73 8.69 13.27
C GLY A 409 -8.14 9.97 13.87
N ASP A 410 -6.84 10.16 13.71
CA ASP A 410 -6.10 11.30 14.28
C ASP A 410 -6.13 12.56 13.38
N HIS A 411 -6.87 12.53 12.25
CA HIS A 411 -6.88 13.62 11.27
C HIS A 411 -7.31 14.96 11.85
N LYS A 412 -8.33 14.94 12.74
CA LYS A 412 -8.78 16.15 13.43
C LYS A 412 -7.65 16.79 14.24
N SER A 413 -6.93 16.00 15.03
CA SER A 413 -5.84 16.50 15.88
C SER A 413 -4.68 17.06 15.05
N VAL A 414 -4.33 16.40 13.96
CA VAL A 414 -3.32 16.89 12.99
C VAL A 414 -3.75 18.22 12.41
N MET A 415 -4.98 18.32 11.90
CA MET A 415 -5.47 19.52 11.20
C MET A 415 -5.72 20.69 12.15
N GLU A 416 -6.06 20.45 13.42
CA GLU A 416 -6.13 21.50 14.46
C GLU A 416 -4.74 22.09 14.74
N MET A 417 -3.67 21.28 14.75
CA MET A 417 -2.29 21.79 14.88
C MET A 417 -1.86 22.57 13.63
N VAL A 418 -2.17 22.08 12.42
CA VAL A 418 -1.94 22.81 11.17
C VAL A 418 -2.66 24.17 11.19
N GLN A 419 -3.93 24.19 11.60
CA GLN A 419 -4.69 25.43 11.74
C GLN A 419 -4.05 26.41 12.72
N ALA A 420 -3.60 25.92 13.88
CA ALA A 420 -2.92 26.75 14.87
C ALA A 420 -1.60 27.34 14.33
N ASP A 421 -0.79 26.56 13.65
CA ASP A 421 0.47 27.00 13.07
C ASP A 421 0.28 28.08 11.99
N LEU A 422 -0.67 27.88 11.08
CA LEU A 422 -1.00 28.83 10.03
C LEU A 422 -1.62 30.11 10.58
N THR A 423 -2.46 30.01 11.61
CA THR A 423 -3.03 31.16 12.33
C THR A 423 -1.92 31.97 13.03
N ALA A 424 -0.93 31.29 13.60
CA ALA A 424 0.20 31.91 14.30
C ALA A 424 1.16 32.71 13.39
N VAL A 425 1.03 32.59 12.06
CA VAL A 425 1.73 33.42 11.06
C VAL A 425 0.80 34.45 10.40
N GLY A 426 -0.44 34.62 10.90
CA GLY A 426 -1.38 35.68 10.51
C GLY A 426 -2.34 35.31 9.39
N LEU A 427 -2.45 34.03 9.01
CA LEU A 427 -3.46 33.56 8.07
C LEU A 427 -4.81 33.37 8.76
N ASP A 428 -5.91 33.61 8.06
CA ASP A 428 -7.27 33.29 8.51
C ASP A 428 -7.62 31.87 8.04
N VAL A 429 -7.77 30.94 9.01
CA VAL A 429 -7.88 29.51 8.70
C VAL A 429 -9.23 28.97 9.13
N THR A 430 -9.97 28.37 8.20
CA THR A 430 -11.24 27.68 8.46
C THR A 430 -11.11 26.20 8.20
N SER A 431 -12.06 25.41 8.71
CA SER A 431 -12.11 23.96 8.52
C SER A 431 -13.41 23.54 7.89
N ASN A 432 -13.32 22.72 6.83
CA ASN A 432 -14.43 22.02 6.18
C ASN A 432 -14.28 20.52 6.49
N THR A 433 -15.27 19.92 7.10
CA THR A 433 -15.21 18.49 7.46
C THR A 433 -16.35 17.72 6.82
N GLY A 434 -16.10 16.45 6.50
CA GLY A 434 -17.09 15.57 5.88
C GLY A 434 -16.77 14.10 6.12
N GLU A 435 -17.65 13.25 5.65
CA GLU A 435 -17.42 11.80 5.59
C GLU A 435 -16.36 11.50 4.53
N TRP A 436 -15.45 10.57 4.83
CA TRP A 436 -14.30 10.26 3.96
C TRP A 436 -14.71 9.90 2.54
N ALA A 437 -15.64 8.95 2.39
CA ALA A 437 -16.11 8.53 1.08
C ALA A 437 -16.65 9.72 0.25
N SER A 438 -17.41 10.63 0.86
CA SER A 438 -17.92 11.82 0.17
C SER A 438 -16.83 12.81 -0.22
N ILE A 439 -15.83 12.97 0.64
CA ILE A 439 -14.67 13.85 0.34
C ILE A 439 -13.92 13.29 -0.87
N LEU A 440 -13.60 12.00 -0.87
CA LEU A 440 -12.79 11.36 -1.91
C LEU A 440 -13.53 11.28 -3.25
N THR A 441 -14.83 10.96 -3.24
CA THR A 441 -15.59 10.73 -4.49
C THR A 441 -16.26 11.98 -5.05
N ASN A 442 -16.44 13.02 -4.25
CA ASN A 442 -17.14 14.23 -4.69
C ASN A 442 -16.31 15.50 -4.49
N THR A 443 -15.84 15.77 -3.26
CA THR A 443 -15.21 17.06 -2.93
C THR A 443 -13.89 17.24 -3.69
N TYR A 444 -13.00 16.27 -3.63
CA TYR A 444 -11.67 16.34 -4.28
C TYR A 444 -11.73 16.29 -5.80
N PRO A 445 -12.46 15.35 -6.44
CA PRO A 445 -12.54 15.31 -7.90
C PRO A 445 -13.16 16.59 -8.52
N ASN A 446 -14.14 17.20 -7.81
CA ASN A 446 -14.78 18.44 -8.26
C ASN A 446 -13.92 19.70 -8.00
N GLY A 447 -12.82 19.59 -7.23
CA GLY A 447 -12.00 20.75 -6.85
C GLY A 447 -12.65 21.65 -5.80
N ASP A 448 -13.64 21.16 -5.05
CA ASP A 448 -14.40 21.91 -4.04
C ASP A 448 -13.63 22.03 -2.71
N PHE A 449 -12.32 22.32 -2.78
CA PHE A 449 -11.44 22.49 -1.64
C PHE A 449 -10.31 23.48 -1.97
N GLN A 450 -9.66 24.04 -0.94
CA GLN A 450 -8.40 24.78 -1.07
C GLN A 450 -7.22 23.92 -0.63
N ILE A 451 -7.18 23.52 0.64
CA ILE A 451 -6.15 22.63 1.19
C ILE A 451 -6.85 21.36 1.66
N GLY A 452 -6.57 20.24 1.02
CA GLY A 452 -7.13 18.93 1.36
C GLY A 452 -6.09 18.04 2.03
N ARG A 453 -6.50 17.24 3.03
CA ARG A 453 -5.61 16.19 3.55
C ARG A 453 -5.69 14.95 2.67
N LEU A 454 -4.55 14.29 2.45
CA LEU A 454 -4.51 12.98 1.82
C LEU A 454 -3.34 12.16 2.38
N GLY A 455 -3.32 10.88 2.09
CA GLY A 455 -2.19 9.99 2.28
C GLY A 455 -1.98 9.18 1.00
N TRP A 456 -0.78 8.66 0.83
CA TRP A 456 -0.46 7.73 -0.24
C TRP A 456 0.32 6.55 0.33
N ILE A 457 -0.10 5.34 0.00
CA ILE A 457 0.60 4.09 0.30
C ILE A 457 1.08 3.54 -1.03
N ALA A 458 2.29 3.01 -1.08
CA ALA A 458 2.83 2.46 -2.31
C ALA A 458 2.01 1.26 -2.80
N ASP A 459 1.47 1.33 -4.02
CA ASP A 459 0.90 0.17 -4.73
C ASP A 459 2.01 -0.82 -5.12
N TYR A 460 3.18 -0.26 -5.42
CA TYR A 460 4.43 -0.97 -5.71
C TYR A 460 5.62 -0.11 -5.29
N PRO A 461 6.76 -0.72 -4.84
CA PRO A 461 7.80 -0.02 -4.08
C PRO A 461 8.82 0.73 -4.96
N ILE A 462 8.39 1.62 -5.85
CA ILE A 462 9.24 2.45 -6.71
C ILE A 462 8.88 3.93 -6.64
N MET A 463 9.82 4.82 -7.00
CA MET A 463 9.59 6.28 -6.98
C MET A 463 8.44 6.70 -7.88
N ASP A 464 8.28 6.06 -9.04
CA ASP A 464 7.22 6.37 -10.00
C ASP A 464 5.83 6.37 -9.36
N ASN A 465 5.56 5.45 -8.42
CA ASN A 465 4.27 5.35 -7.73
C ASN A 465 3.94 6.56 -6.83
N PHE A 466 4.95 7.31 -6.41
CA PHE A 466 4.79 8.56 -5.65
C PHE A 466 4.81 9.82 -6.53
N LEU A 467 5.27 9.71 -7.77
CA LEU A 467 5.45 10.86 -8.64
C LEU A 467 4.40 10.93 -9.76
N TYR A 468 4.27 9.87 -10.55
CA TYR A 468 3.40 9.90 -11.73
C TYR A 468 1.91 10.02 -11.38
N PRO A 469 1.30 9.12 -10.58
CA PRO A 469 -0.14 9.18 -10.32
C PRO A 469 -0.55 10.46 -9.59
N LEU A 470 0.33 11.04 -8.77
CA LEU A 470 0.02 12.21 -7.95
C LEU A 470 0.24 13.55 -8.67
N PHE A 471 1.13 13.60 -9.70
CA PHE A 471 1.57 14.87 -10.27
C PHE A 471 1.48 14.98 -11.79
N VAL A 472 1.23 13.89 -12.54
CA VAL A 472 1.02 14.01 -13.98
C VAL A 472 -0.25 14.84 -14.26
N THR A 473 -0.18 15.72 -15.23
CA THR A 473 -1.32 16.57 -15.63
C THR A 473 -2.52 15.71 -16.01
N GLY A 474 -3.66 15.91 -15.34
CA GLY A 474 -4.89 15.17 -15.58
C GLY A 474 -4.89 13.73 -15.03
N GLY A 475 -3.89 13.35 -14.22
CA GLY A 475 -3.87 12.06 -13.53
C GLY A 475 -5.04 11.91 -12.54
N ASP A 476 -5.58 10.71 -12.43
CA ASP A 476 -6.79 10.43 -11.63
C ASP A 476 -6.60 10.75 -10.14
N ASN A 477 -5.39 10.59 -9.61
CA ASN A 477 -5.03 10.89 -8.21
C ASN A 477 -4.45 12.30 -8.01
N ASN A 478 -4.30 13.08 -9.09
CA ASN A 478 -3.86 14.47 -9.03
C ASN A 478 -5.04 15.42 -8.72
N TYR A 479 -5.68 15.21 -7.57
CA TYR A 479 -6.83 16.04 -7.14
C TYR A 479 -6.46 17.52 -6.95
N GLY A 480 -5.19 17.82 -6.62
CA GLY A 480 -4.67 19.18 -6.52
C GLY A 480 -4.59 19.94 -7.84
N LYS A 481 -4.86 19.29 -8.98
CA LYS A 481 -4.82 19.86 -10.32
C LYS A 481 -3.47 20.49 -10.68
N TYR A 482 -2.38 19.92 -10.16
CA TYR A 482 -1.04 20.31 -10.59
C TYR A 482 -0.85 20.04 -12.07
N SER A 483 -0.22 20.95 -12.78
CA SER A 483 0.07 20.83 -14.20
C SER A 483 1.38 21.54 -14.53
N ASN A 484 2.34 20.78 -15.02
CA ASN A 484 3.62 21.28 -15.51
C ASN A 484 4.08 20.39 -16.68
N PRO A 485 3.98 20.89 -17.94
CA PRO A 485 4.34 20.10 -19.13
C PRO A 485 5.80 19.61 -19.17
N GLU A 486 6.72 20.31 -18.47
CA GLU A 486 8.11 19.85 -18.37
C GLU A 486 8.21 18.65 -17.43
N VAL A 487 7.52 18.69 -16.30
CA VAL A 487 7.43 17.56 -15.36
C VAL A 487 6.77 16.35 -16.03
N ASP A 488 5.66 16.54 -16.77
CA ASP A 488 4.99 15.49 -17.51
C ASP A 488 5.94 14.80 -18.51
N ALA A 489 6.70 15.60 -19.28
CA ALA A 489 7.66 15.08 -20.24
C ALA A 489 8.81 14.32 -19.56
N ASP A 490 9.32 14.83 -18.44
CA ASP A 490 10.41 14.20 -17.70
C ASP A 490 9.97 12.90 -16.99
N LEU A 491 8.74 12.85 -16.45
CA LEU A 491 8.15 11.63 -15.91
C LEU A 491 8.11 10.52 -16.96
N LEU A 492 7.62 10.84 -18.17
CA LEU A 492 7.57 9.88 -19.28
C LEU A 492 8.96 9.47 -19.75
N ALA A 493 9.91 10.41 -19.81
CA ALA A 493 11.29 10.12 -20.18
C ALA A 493 11.98 9.22 -19.15
N ALA A 494 11.77 9.45 -17.85
CA ALA A 494 12.31 8.62 -16.78
C ALA A 494 11.77 7.18 -16.87
N ARG A 495 10.47 7.00 -17.09
CA ARG A 495 9.82 5.68 -17.28
C ARG A 495 10.44 4.86 -18.41
N ALA A 496 10.97 5.50 -19.44
CA ALA A 496 11.57 4.84 -20.61
C ALA A 496 13.00 4.35 -20.38
N ILE A 497 13.66 4.71 -19.27
CA ILE A 497 15.05 4.34 -19.00
C ILE A 497 15.10 2.90 -18.50
N ALA A 498 15.83 2.03 -19.20
CA ALA A 498 15.93 0.61 -18.86
C ALA A 498 16.87 0.32 -17.68
N ASP A 499 17.95 1.10 -17.51
CA ASP A 499 18.85 0.95 -16.36
C ASP A 499 18.25 1.52 -15.10
N ASP A 500 18.15 0.71 -14.04
CA ASP A 500 17.49 1.08 -12.78
C ASP A 500 18.15 2.28 -12.11
N ASN A 501 19.48 2.37 -12.10
CA ASN A 501 20.17 3.48 -11.43
C ASN A 501 19.99 4.79 -12.20
N GLU A 502 20.04 4.75 -13.54
CA GLU A 502 19.79 5.91 -14.38
C GLU A 502 18.33 6.35 -14.27
N ARG A 503 17.39 5.41 -14.23
CA ARG A 503 15.96 5.69 -14.07
C ARG A 503 15.67 6.32 -12.71
N ILE A 504 16.21 5.77 -11.61
CA ILE A 504 16.10 6.36 -10.27
C ILE A 504 16.67 7.78 -10.23
N ALA A 505 17.84 8.00 -10.83
CA ALA A 505 18.44 9.33 -10.90
C ALA A 505 17.56 10.33 -11.68
N ALA A 506 16.92 9.88 -12.76
CA ALA A 506 15.99 10.70 -13.53
C ALA A 506 14.75 11.06 -12.68
N PHE A 507 14.14 10.11 -11.97
CA PHE A 507 13.02 10.39 -11.06
C PHE A 507 13.42 11.33 -9.91
N GLN A 508 14.64 11.27 -9.39
CA GLN A 508 15.13 12.21 -8.39
C GLN A 508 15.21 13.64 -8.91
N GLU A 509 15.56 13.85 -10.19
CA GLU A 509 15.53 15.18 -10.82
C GLU A 509 14.10 15.67 -11.05
N VAL A 510 13.16 14.78 -11.39
CA VAL A 510 11.73 15.11 -11.48
C VAL A 510 11.16 15.50 -10.10
N ASP A 511 11.46 14.73 -9.04
CA ASP A 511 11.06 15.04 -7.67
C ASP A 511 11.50 16.45 -7.24
N LYS A 512 12.72 16.87 -7.59
CA LYS A 512 13.21 18.22 -7.32
C LYS A 512 12.42 19.31 -8.06
N LYS A 513 11.98 19.06 -9.30
CA LYS A 513 11.15 20.00 -10.05
C LYS A 513 9.77 20.15 -9.43
N ILE A 514 9.14 19.03 -9.04
CA ILE A 514 7.87 19.02 -8.32
C ILE A 514 8.01 19.77 -6.98
N ALA A 515 9.09 19.49 -6.24
CA ALA A 515 9.41 20.17 -4.99
C ALA A 515 9.53 21.69 -5.13
N ALA A 516 10.12 22.17 -6.23
CA ALA A 516 10.26 23.60 -6.49
C ALA A 516 8.90 24.30 -6.66
N ASP A 517 7.91 23.60 -7.20
CA ASP A 517 6.55 24.09 -7.43
C ASP A 517 5.64 23.96 -6.19
N MET A 518 6.02 23.15 -5.20
CA MET A 518 5.26 22.93 -3.95
C MET A 518 3.75 22.66 -4.17
N PRO A 519 3.35 21.68 -4.99
CA PRO A 519 1.93 21.38 -5.21
C PRO A 519 1.26 20.71 -4.00
N VAL A 520 2.06 20.12 -3.12
CA VAL A 520 1.63 19.49 -1.87
C VAL A 520 2.56 19.89 -0.72
N VAL A 521 2.10 19.67 0.52
CA VAL A 521 2.90 19.85 1.74
C VAL A 521 3.03 18.49 2.43
N PRO A 522 4.12 17.74 2.25
CA PRO A 522 4.39 16.50 3.00
C PRO A 522 4.46 16.80 4.50
N LEU A 523 3.82 15.97 5.33
CA LEU A 523 3.78 16.17 6.78
C LEU A 523 4.59 15.12 7.54
N PHE A 524 4.29 13.85 7.35
CA PHE A 524 4.99 12.75 8.03
C PHE A 524 4.89 11.45 7.24
N PHE A 525 5.82 10.53 7.51
CA PHE A 525 5.78 9.15 7.07
C PHE A 525 5.11 8.27 8.13
N TYR A 526 4.31 7.29 7.66
CA TYR A 526 3.61 6.38 8.55
C TYR A 526 4.53 5.26 9.07
N LYS A 527 4.11 4.67 10.18
CA LYS A 527 4.68 3.43 10.73
C LYS A 527 3.55 2.49 11.16
N HIS A 528 3.82 1.21 11.14
CA HIS A 528 2.90 0.22 11.68
C HIS A 528 2.54 0.53 13.15
N GLN A 529 1.30 0.24 13.51
CA GLN A 529 0.79 0.29 14.87
C GLN A 529 -0.15 -0.89 15.06
N VAL A 530 0.40 -2.09 14.97
CA VAL A 530 -0.37 -3.34 14.99
C VAL A 530 0.30 -4.33 15.92
N LEU A 531 -0.43 -5.33 16.39
CA LEU A 531 0.12 -6.39 17.21
C LEU A 531 -0.55 -7.73 16.93
N GLY A 532 0.25 -8.80 17.07
CA GLY A 532 -0.23 -10.17 17.06
C GLY A 532 -0.36 -10.75 18.48
N SER A 533 -1.24 -11.73 18.67
CA SER A 533 -1.34 -12.47 19.92
C SER A 533 -0.12 -13.39 20.12
N SER A 534 0.12 -13.86 21.35
CA SER A 534 1.21 -14.81 21.64
C SER A 534 1.03 -16.17 20.95
N ARG A 535 -0.15 -16.44 20.38
CA ARG A 535 -0.44 -17.64 19.59
C ARG A 535 0.07 -17.56 18.16
N VAL A 536 0.30 -16.34 17.64
CA VAL A 536 0.74 -16.08 16.27
C VAL A 536 2.26 -16.15 16.18
N LYS A 537 2.77 -16.87 15.19
CA LYS A 537 4.19 -16.94 14.87
C LYS A 537 4.42 -16.65 13.39
N TYR A 538 5.54 -16.01 13.09
CA TYR A 538 5.98 -15.72 11.73
C TYR A 538 5.03 -14.82 10.91
N LEU A 539 4.12 -14.10 11.58
CA LEU A 539 3.37 -13.06 10.88
C LEU A 539 4.32 -11.92 10.57
N TYR A 540 4.57 -11.73 9.30
CA TYR A 540 5.35 -10.63 8.76
C TYR A 540 4.40 -9.67 8.05
N MET A 541 4.37 -8.42 8.51
CA MET A 541 3.67 -7.33 7.82
C MET A 541 4.70 -6.52 7.07
N ASP A 542 4.60 -6.49 5.77
CA ASP A 542 5.54 -5.78 4.92
C ASP A 542 5.38 -4.25 4.98
N PRO A 543 6.32 -3.49 4.43
CA PRO A 543 6.22 -2.03 4.40
C PRO A 543 5.03 -1.46 3.60
N GLN A 544 4.34 -2.25 2.78
CA GLN A 544 3.08 -1.88 2.10
C GLN A 544 1.83 -2.18 2.94
N LYS A 545 1.99 -2.59 4.21
CA LYS A 545 0.91 -3.06 5.11
C LYS A 545 0.23 -4.35 4.66
N LEU A 546 0.86 -5.15 3.82
CA LEU A 546 0.36 -6.46 3.43
C LEU A 546 1.04 -7.55 4.24
N CYS A 547 0.34 -8.66 4.42
CA CYS A 547 0.82 -9.84 5.14
C CYS A 547 0.49 -11.09 4.33
N ASP A 548 1.51 -11.84 3.94
CA ASP A 548 1.31 -13.21 3.42
C ASP A 548 0.98 -14.14 4.58
N MET A 549 -0.31 -14.39 4.77
CA MET A 549 -0.79 -15.23 5.88
C MET A 549 -0.59 -16.72 5.64
N SER A 550 -0.16 -17.14 4.44
CA SER A 550 0.14 -18.55 4.15
C SER A 550 1.32 -19.08 4.96
N THR A 551 2.22 -18.19 5.36
CA THR A 551 3.43 -18.51 6.15
C THR A 551 3.20 -18.50 7.67
N VAL A 552 2.08 -17.96 8.12
CA VAL A 552 1.74 -17.80 9.53
C VAL A 552 1.45 -19.14 10.19
N GLU A 553 1.93 -19.32 11.42
CA GLU A 553 1.64 -20.49 12.26
C GLU A 553 0.91 -20.07 13.53
N MET A 554 0.00 -20.92 13.99
CA MET A 554 -0.68 -20.76 15.28
C MET A 554 -0.16 -21.78 16.28
N THR A 555 0.10 -21.34 17.52
CA THR A 555 0.34 -22.23 18.65
C THR A 555 -0.97 -22.59 19.34
N ALA A 556 -1.06 -23.80 19.87
CA ALA A 556 -2.25 -24.29 20.56
C ALA A 556 -2.58 -23.47 21.83
#